data_7cf24355c4258104094d522b54dcff66
#
_entry.id   7cf24355c4258104094d522b54dcff66
#
_cell.length_a   1.000
_cell.length_b   1.000
_cell.length_c   1.000
_cell.angle_alpha   90.00
_cell.angle_beta   90.00
_cell.angle_gamma   90.00
#
_symmetry.space_group_name_H-M   'P 1'
#
loop_
_entity.id
_entity.type
_entity.pdbx_description
1 polymer ?
#
loop_
_entity_poly.entity_id
_entity_poly.type
_entity_poly.pdbx_seq_one_letter_code
_entity_poly.pdbx_strand_id
1 'polypeptide(L)'
;SDRLVKEELRTISSYKKTMIEDLWERVLISAMKLPGIAVNRREFLSRELAPYFDRKVINEILDGHTKMKNVLSRKDVQKLAEGCISYHLTKASLISAVAGIPGGFAMLATIPADMAQFYGHVLALAQKLLYLYGWPDLRNGGKGMDDGTRQILTLFVGVAFGSSQAAIMAKKIAERLAEEAAQRVPQTVLGQLAARGVVEQAGKWIGVQIAKNGTEKSLAKLIPFIG
;
A
#
# COMPACT_ATOMS: atom_id res chain seq x y z
N SER A 1 -11.61 8.40 -11.90
CA SER A 1 -10.14 8.35 -11.89
C SER A 1 -9.55 8.12 -13.27
N ASP A 2 -10.07 7.20 -14.05
CA ASP A 2 -9.59 6.92 -15.43
C ASP A 2 -9.71 8.15 -16.35
N ARG A 3 -10.83 8.87 -16.28
CA ARG A 3 -11.04 10.12 -17.02
C ARG A 3 -10.01 11.19 -16.63
N LEU A 4 -9.75 11.34 -15.33
CA LEU A 4 -8.77 12.31 -14.82
C LEU A 4 -7.34 11.95 -15.26
N VAL A 5 -6.97 10.67 -15.21
CA VAL A 5 -5.68 10.21 -15.73
C VAL A 5 -5.52 10.55 -17.21
N LYS A 6 -6.54 10.23 -18.02
CA LYS A 6 -6.50 10.53 -19.46
C LYS A 6 -6.40 12.03 -19.76
N GLU A 7 -7.13 12.85 -19.01
CA GLU A 7 -7.10 14.30 -19.17
C GLU A 7 -5.70 14.86 -18.84
N GLU A 8 -5.11 14.44 -17.72
CA GLU A 8 -3.78 14.85 -17.31
C GLU A 8 -2.71 14.41 -18.31
N LEU A 9 -2.76 13.15 -18.75
CA LEU A 9 -1.79 12.62 -19.70
C LEU A 9 -1.88 13.28 -21.09
N ARG A 10 -3.04 13.75 -21.50
CA ARG A 10 -3.20 14.49 -22.77
C ARG A 10 -2.44 15.80 -22.82
N THR A 11 -2.24 16.44 -21.68
CA THR A 11 -1.53 17.73 -21.59
C THR A 11 -0.01 17.58 -21.56
N ILE A 12 0.50 16.35 -21.43
CA ILE A 12 1.92 16.06 -21.29
C ILE A 12 2.49 15.54 -22.61
N SER A 13 3.74 15.92 -22.95
CA SER A 13 4.40 15.43 -24.17
C SER A 13 4.50 13.91 -24.17
N SER A 14 4.48 13.26 -25.33
CA SER A 14 4.49 11.80 -25.48
C SER A 14 5.61 11.12 -24.72
N TYR A 15 6.83 11.66 -24.75
CA TYR A 15 7.96 11.14 -24.01
C TYR A 15 7.73 11.16 -22.50
N LYS A 16 7.32 12.31 -21.97
CA LYS A 16 7.02 12.50 -20.55
C LYS A 16 5.83 11.63 -20.11
N LYS A 17 4.83 11.51 -20.97
CA LYS A 17 3.66 10.65 -20.73
C LYS A 17 4.07 9.20 -20.47
N THR A 18 4.90 8.62 -21.32
CA THR A 18 5.38 7.25 -21.16
C THR A 18 6.14 7.07 -19.85
N MET A 19 7.03 8.02 -19.52
CA MET A 19 7.79 7.97 -18.28
C MET A 19 6.91 8.07 -17.03
N ILE A 20 5.86 8.88 -17.06
CA ILE A 20 4.90 9.01 -15.94
C ILE A 20 4.05 7.75 -15.79
N GLU A 21 3.61 7.14 -16.89
CA GLU A 21 2.85 5.90 -16.87
C GLU A 21 3.61 4.76 -16.19
N ASP A 22 4.92 4.69 -16.38
CA ASP A 22 5.80 3.66 -15.79
C ASP A 22 6.41 4.06 -14.44
N LEU A 23 6.20 5.30 -14.01
CA LEU A 23 6.88 5.84 -12.84
C LEU A 23 6.60 5.04 -11.57
N TRP A 24 5.33 4.73 -11.31
CA TRP A 24 4.96 3.96 -10.12
C TRP A 24 5.59 2.56 -10.11
N GLU A 25 5.57 1.87 -11.22
CA GLU A 25 6.17 0.54 -11.32
C GLU A 25 7.67 0.57 -11.03
N ARG A 26 8.39 1.56 -11.57
CA ARG A 26 9.82 1.74 -11.29
C ARG A 26 10.08 2.08 -9.82
N VAL A 27 9.27 2.94 -9.22
CA VAL A 27 9.34 3.27 -7.79
C VAL A 27 9.08 2.02 -6.95
N LEU A 28 8.03 1.27 -7.27
CA LEU A 28 7.65 0.05 -6.57
C LEU A 28 8.78 -0.98 -6.60
N ILE A 29 9.34 -1.26 -7.78
CA ILE A 29 10.45 -2.20 -7.93
C ILE A 29 11.68 -1.74 -7.14
N SER A 30 12.02 -0.46 -7.20
CA SER A 30 13.16 0.10 -6.46
C SER A 30 12.96 0.00 -4.95
N ALA A 31 11.77 0.34 -4.46
CA ALA A 31 11.44 0.26 -3.04
C ALA A 31 11.45 -1.19 -2.52
N MET A 32 10.98 -2.14 -3.32
CA MET A 32 10.91 -3.56 -2.95
C MET A 32 12.27 -4.23 -2.80
N LYS A 33 13.31 -3.67 -3.40
CA LYS A 33 14.69 -4.15 -3.24
C LYS A 33 15.30 -3.79 -1.89
N LEU A 34 14.70 -2.86 -1.18
CA LEU A 34 15.19 -2.41 0.12
C LEU A 34 14.87 -3.44 1.21
N PRO A 35 15.79 -3.68 2.15
CA PRO A 35 15.52 -4.58 3.26
C PRO A 35 14.41 -4.04 4.18
N GLY A 36 13.61 -4.94 4.74
CA GLY A 36 12.57 -4.59 5.71
C GLY A 36 11.25 -4.07 5.11
N ILE A 37 11.12 -4.00 3.78
CA ILE A 37 9.87 -3.55 3.14
C ILE A 37 8.80 -4.63 3.14
N ALA A 38 9.18 -5.89 2.96
CA ALA A 38 8.25 -7.01 3.08
C ALA A 38 7.96 -7.29 4.57
N VAL A 39 6.72 -7.08 4.99
CA VAL A 39 6.30 -7.28 6.39
C VAL A 39 5.84 -8.73 6.58
N ASN A 40 6.44 -9.43 7.53
CA ASN A 40 5.98 -10.75 7.95
C ASN A 40 4.72 -10.57 8.81
N ARG A 41 3.58 -11.02 8.31
CA ARG A 41 2.28 -10.88 8.98
C ARG A 41 2.28 -11.52 10.37
N ARG A 42 2.74 -12.77 10.46
CA ARG A 42 2.76 -13.53 11.72
C ARG A 42 3.62 -12.86 12.78
N GLU A 43 4.81 -12.47 12.41
CA GLU A 43 5.75 -11.78 13.32
C GLU A 43 5.21 -10.42 13.75
N PHE A 44 4.72 -9.64 12.81
CA PHE A 44 4.16 -8.31 13.07
C PHE A 44 2.95 -8.39 14.02
N LEU A 45 1.95 -9.21 13.69
CA LEU A 45 0.75 -9.34 14.52
C LEU A 45 1.04 -9.97 15.88
N SER A 46 1.97 -10.93 15.97
CA SER A 46 2.38 -11.50 17.25
C SER A 46 2.94 -10.45 18.19
N ARG A 47 3.74 -9.53 17.67
CA ARG A 47 4.32 -8.43 18.45
C ARG A 47 3.27 -7.40 18.85
N GLU A 48 2.43 -6.98 17.91
CA GLU A 48 1.43 -5.94 18.16
C GLU A 48 0.30 -6.39 19.08
N LEU A 49 -0.07 -7.67 19.02
CA LEU A 49 -1.15 -8.22 19.83
C LEU A 49 -0.70 -8.76 21.20
N ALA A 50 0.58 -8.92 21.43
CA ALA A 50 1.12 -9.42 22.70
C ALA A 50 0.65 -8.65 23.93
N PRO A 51 0.48 -7.30 23.94
CA PRO A 51 -0.07 -6.58 25.07
C PRO A 51 -1.55 -6.86 25.40
N TYR A 52 -2.30 -7.41 24.44
CA TYR A 52 -3.75 -7.61 24.56
C TYR A 52 -4.15 -9.06 24.84
N PHE A 53 -3.38 -10.03 24.35
CA PHE A 53 -3.77 -11.43 24.34
C PHE A 53 -2.61 -12.34 24.70
N ASP A 54 -2.93 -13.53 25.22
CA ASP A 54 -1.99 -14.63 25.36
C ASP A 54 -1.65 -15.26 24.00
N ARG A 55 -0.63 -16.11 24.00
CA ARG A 55 -0.15 -16.76 22.77
C ARG A 55 -1.22 -17.64 22.11
N LYS A 56 -2.09 -18.27 22.88
CA LYS A 56 -3.16 -19.14 22.35
C LYS A 56 -4.13 -18.33 21.49
N VAL A 57 -4.62 -17.21 22.01
CA VAL A 57 -5.54 -16.32 21.28
C VAL A 57 -4.86 -15.73 20.05
N ILE A 58 -3.61 -15.30 20.16
CA ILE A 58 -2.84 -14.78 19.02
C ILE A 58 -2.71 -15.84 17.93
N ASN A 59 -2.38 -17.08 18.27
CA ASN A 59 -2.28 -18.16 17.29
C ASN A 59 -3.61 -18.45 16.61
N GLU A 60 -4.73 -18.43 17.34
CA GLU A 60 -6.07 -18.58 16.76
C GLU A 60 -6.38 -17.48 15.74
N ILE A 61 -6.00 -16.25 16.02
CA ILE A 61 -6.12 -15.13 15.07
C ILE A 61 -5.24 -15.36 13.84
N LEU A 62 -3.98 -15.72 14.04
CA LEU A 62 -3.02 -15.94 12.96
C LEU A 62 -3.40 -17.11 12.05
N ASP A 63 -4.00 -18.16 12.62
CA ASP A 63 -4.43 -19.35 11.89
C ASP A 63 -5.84 -19.20 11.26
N GLY A 64 -6.48 -18.05 11.44
CA GLY A 64 -7.78 -17.75 10.84
C GLY A 64 -8.98 -18.36 11.58
N HIS A 65 -8.78 -18.98 12.75
CA HIS A 65 -9.86 -19.57 13.54
C HIS A 65 -10.66 -18.52 14.32
N THR A 66 -10.06 -17.38 14.61
CA THR A 66 -10.70 -16.26 15.28
C THR A 66 -10.46 -14.98 14.48
N LYS A 67 -11.55 -14.29 14.13
CA LYS A 67 -11.44 -12.99 13.44
C LYS A 67 -11.05 -11.92 14.46
N MET A 68 -10.05 -11.12 14.09
CA MET A 68 -9.54 -10.04 14.96
C MET A 68 -10.64 -9.08 15.41
N LYS A 69 -11.58 -8.73 14.54
CA LYS A 69 -12.72 -7.86 14.86
C LYS A 69 -13.65 -8.39 15.96
N ASN A 70 -13.59 -9.70 16.26
CA ASN A 70 -14.43 -10.34 17.28
C ASN A 70 -13.78 -10.28 18.68
N VAL A 71 -12.47 -10.01 18.77
CA VAL A 71 -11.72 -10.04 20.03
C VAL A 71 -11.02 -8.72 20.35
N LEU A 72 -10.76 -7.89 19.35
CA LEU A 72 -10.11 -6.59 19.51
C LEU A 72 -11.11 -5.47 19.17
N SER A 73 -11.24 -4.50 20.06
CA SER A 73 -12.12 -3.37 19.85
C SER A 73 -11.65 -2.51 18.66
N ARG A 74 -12.60 -1.84 18.01
CA ARG A 74 -12.30 -0.88 16.94
C ARG A 74 -11.31 0.20 17.39
N LYS A 75 -11.48 0.68 18.64
CA LYS A 75 -10.61 1.68 19.25
C LYS A 75 -9.18 1.19 19.42
N ASP A 76 -9.00 -0.08 19.83
CA ASP A 76 -7.66 -0.66 19.98
C ASP A 76 -6.97 -0.90 18.65
N VAL A 77 -7.70 -1.37 17.62
CA VAL A 77 -7.16 -1.47 16.25
C VAL A 77 -6.73 -0.11 15.73
N GLN A 78 -7.55 0.91 15.92
CA GLN A 78 -7.23 2.28 15.52
C GLN A 78 -5.97 2.79 16.23
N LYS A 79 -5.84 2.55 17.53
CA LYS A 79 -4.65 2.94 18.29
C LYS A 79 -3.38 2.27 17.76
N LEU A 80 -3.44 0.98 17.45
CA LEU A 80 -2.33 0.25 16.84
C LEU A 80 -1.99 0.81 15.44
N ALA A 81 -3.01 1.10 14.64
CA ALA A 81 -2.84 1.70 13.32
C ALA A 81 -2.18 3.08 13.41
N GLU A 82 -2.63 3.95 14.30
CA GLU A 82 -2.05 5.27 14.55
C GLU A 82 -0.57 5.18 14.96
N GLY A 83 -0.21 4.20 15.77
CA GLY A 83 1.18 3.91 16.14
C GLY A 83 2.04 3.56 14.93
N CYS A 84 1.57 2.68 14.05
CA CYS A 84 2.26 2.32 12.82
C CYS A 84 2.44 3.51 11.88
N ILE A 85 1.38 4.31 11.73
CA ILE A 85 1.38 5.49 10.88
C ILE A 85 2.37 6.52 11.40
N SER A 86 2.31 6.84 12.68
CA SER A 86 3.25 7.80 13.30
C SER A 86 4.70 7.37 13.10
N TYR A 87 5.00 6.10 13.31
CA TYR A 87 6.34 5.56 13.10
C TYR A 87 6.82 5.76 11.65
N HIS A 88 6.04 5.31 10.68
CA HIS A 88 6.43 5.37 9.27
C HIS A 88 6.42 6.78 8.70
N LEU A 89 5.46 7.62 9.10
CA LEU A 89 5.43 9.03 8.69
C LEU A 89 6.63 9.82 9.23
N THR A 90 7.02 9.57 10.48
CA THR A 90 8.21 10.21 11.06
C THR A 90 9.46 9.82 10.29
N LYS A 91 9.65 8.55 9.99
CA LYS A 91 10.78 8.06 9.21
C LYS A 91 10.80 8.63 7.79
N ALA A 92 9.66 8.62 7.11
CA ALA A 92 9.53 9.14 5.76
C ALA A 92 9.75 10.66 5.70
N SER A 93 9.27 11.42 6.68
CA SER A 93 9.48 12.86 6.78
C SER A 93 10.94 13.22 6.97
N LEU A 94 11.70 12.45 7.76
CA LEU A 94 13.14 12.66 7.92
C LEU A 94 13.89 12.48 6.60
N ILE A 95 13.51 11.47 5.80
CA ILE A 95 14.09 11.24 4.47
C ILE A 95 13.85 12.46 3.58
N SER A 96 12.62 12.93 3.50
CA SER A 96 12.25 14.09 2.68
C SER A 96 12.95 15.37 3.11
N ALA A 97 13.11 15.61 4.41
CA ALA A 97 13.76 16.80 4.93
C ALA A 97 15.27 16.86 4.63
N VAL A 98 15.93 15.70 4.63
CA VAL A 98 17.39 15.62 4.39
C VAL A 98 17.74 15.69 2.91
N ALA A 99 16.92 15.12 2.05
CA ALA A 99 17.29 14.86 0.67
C ALA A 99 16.97 15.98 -0.32
N GLY A 100 16.06 16.89 0.04
CA GLY A 100 15.62 17.94 -0.91
C GLY A 100 15.19 17.28 -2.23
N ILE A 101 14.22 16.41 -2.20
CA ILE A 101 13.82 15.61 -3.37
C ILE A 101 13.53 16.53 -4.55
N PRO A 102 14.30 16.42 -5.65
CA PRO A 102 14.10 17.28 -6.80
C PRO A 102 12.71 17.06 -7.36
N GLY A 103 11.87 18.11 -7.32
CA GLY A 103 10.61 18.13 -8.03
C GLY A 103 10.85 18.16 -9.54
N GLY A 104 9.91 17.62 -10.31
CA GLY A 104 9.89 17.74 -11.75
C GLY A 104 10.58 16.60 -12.51
N PHE A 105 11.04 16.90 -13.71
CA PHE A 105 11.40 15.89 -14.72
C PHE A 105 12.66 15.09 -14.44
N ALA A 106 13.54 15.58 -13.57
CA ALA A 106 14.75 14.84 -13.17
C ALA A 106 14.42 13.48 -12.53
N MET A 107 13.28 13.39 -11.84
CA MET A 107 12.81 12.14 -11.24
C MET A 107 12.30 11.10 -12.26
N LEU A 108 11.97 11.53 -13.47
CA LEU A 108 11.43 10.62 -14.48
C LEU A 108 12.52 9.74 -15.09
N ALA A 109 13.78 10.20 -15.13
CA ALA A 109 14.89 9.45 -15.72
C ALA A 109 15.42 8.36 -14.81
N THR A 110 15.57 8.64 -13.51
CA THR A 110 16.06 7.68 -12.51
C THR A 110 15.27 7.84 -11.20
N ILE A 111 15.05 6.74 -10.50
CA ILE A 111 14.40 6.78 -9.19
C ILE A 111 15.48 7.09 -8.14
N PRO A 112 15.44 8.26 -7.47
CA PRO A 112 16.38 8.57 -6.41
C PRO A 112 16.26 7.56 -5.24
N ALA A 113 17.37 7.27 -4.58
CA ALA A 113 17.40 6.38 -3.44
C ALA A 113 16.44 6.83 -2.32
N ASP A 114 16.35 8.11 -2.09
CA ASP A 114 15.47 8.69 -1.06
C ASP A 114 13.99 8.50 -1.40
N MET A 115 13.62 8.59 -2.66
CA MET A 115 12.27 8.28 -3.12
C MET A 115 11.95 6.79 -2.92
N ALA A 116 12.87 5.89 -3.25
CA ALA A 116 12.70 4.47 -3.01
C ALA A 116 12.53 4.17 -1.52
N GLN A 117 13.31 4.79 -0.64
CA GLN A 117 13.17 4.66 0.81
C GLN A 117 11.85 5.22 1.33
N PHE A 118 11.44 6.39 0.85
CA PHE A 118 10.15 6.99 1.18
C PHE A 118 8.98 6.05 0.87
N TYR A 119 8.92 5.58 -0.36
CA TYR A 119 7.86 4.65 -0.77
C TYR A 119 8.02 3.25 -0.16
N GLY A 120 9.23 2.86 0.21
CA GLY A 120 9.46 1.69 1.06
C GLY A 120 8.70 1.79 2.38
N HIS A 121 8.75 2.92 3.05
CA HIS A 121 7.96 3.16 4.27
C HIS A 121 6.46 3.16 4.00
N VAL A 122 6.01 3.73 2.88
CA VAL A 122 4.61 3.70 2.46
C VAL A 122 4.13 2.26 2.25
N LEU A 123 4.92 1.44 1.57
CA LEU A 123 4.57 0.04 1.29
C LEU A 123 4.56 -0.82 2.56
N ALA A 124 5.54 -0.64 3.45
CA ALA A 124 5.56 -1.33 4.74
C ALA A 124 4.36 -0.94 5.60
N LEU A 125 4.03 0.36 5.65
CA LEU A 125 2.85 0.85 6.35
C LEU A 125 1.56 0.26 5.79
N ALA A 126 1.39 0.24 4.47
CA ALA A 126 0.22 -0.34 3.83
C ALA A 126 0.01 -1.80 4.24
N GLN A 127 1.05 -2.62 4.23
CA GLN A 127 0.99 -4.01 4.67
C GLN A 127 0.57 -4.13 6.14
N LYS A 128 1.18 -3.34 7.02
CA LYS A 128 0.86 -3.34 8.46
C LYS A 128 -0.60 -2.96 8.71
N LEU A 129 -1.10 -1.92 8.05
CA LEU A 129 -2.50 -1.51 8.17
C LEU A 129 -3.45 -2.61 7.70
N LEU A 130 -3.18 -3.22 6.55
CA LEU A 130 -4.00 -4.32 6.04
C LEU A 130 -4.06 -5.47 7.04
N TYR A 131 -2.93 -5.87 7.63
CA TYR A 131 -2.88 -6.94 8.62
C TYR A 131 -3.63 -6.59 9.91
N LEU A 132 -3.53 -5.36 10.39
CA LEU A 132 -4.28 -4.89 11.56
C LEU A 132 -5.80 -4.92 11.32
N TYR A 133 -6.25 -4.65 10.10
CA TYR A 133 -7.66 -4.72 9.73
C TYR A 133 -8.13 -6.12 9.28
N GLY A 134 -7.31 -7.14 9.52
CA GLY A 134 -7.72 -8.54 9.36
C GLY A 134 -7.48 -9.13 7.97
N TRP A 135 -6.75 -8.45 7.11
CA TRP A 135 -6.38 -9.02 5.81
C TRP A 135 -5.44 -10.22 5.98
N PRO A 136 -5.59 -11.24 5.12
CA PRO A 136 -4.70 -12.39 5.12
C PRO A 136 -3.28 -12.01 4.70
N ASP A 137 -2.36 -12.96 4.81
CA ASP A 137 -0.99 -12.76 4.33
C ASP A 137 -1.01 -12.39 2.84
N LEU A 138 -0.41 -11.24 2.54
CA LEU A 138 -0.31 -10.74 1.17
C LEU A 138 0.81 -11.43 0.39
N ARG A 139 1.72 -12.11 1.10
CA ARG A 139 2.86 -12.79 0.51
C ARG A 139 2.57 -14.27 0.30
N ASN A 140 2.87 -14.77 -0.88
CA ASN A 140 2.67 -16.17 -1.20
C ASN A 140 3.74 -17.04 -0.50
N GLY A 141 3.39 -17.58 0.67
CA GLY A 141 4.27 -18.46 1.43
C GLY A 141 5.50 -17.80 2.05
N GLY A 142 5.47 -16.49 2.29
CA GLY A 142 6.55 -15.76 2.97
C GLY A 142 7.78 -15.45 2.11
N LYS A 143 7.75 -15.76 0.84
CA LYS A 143 8.87 -15.56 -0.10
C LYS A 143 8.71 -14.24 -0.88
N GLY A 144 9.05 -13.12 -0.28
CA GLY A 144 9.11 -11.84 -0.99
C GLY A 144 7.77 -11.37 -1.56
N MET A 145 7.81 -10.34 -2.38
CA MET A 145 6.61 -9.77 -3.02
C MET A 145 6.42 -10.37 -4.42
N ASP A 146 5.38 -11.17 -4.59
CA ASP A 146 4.94 -11.67 -5.88
C ASP A 146 4.04 -10.65 -6.62
N ASP A 147 3.60 -11.00 -7.83
CA ASP A 147 2.74 -10.12 -8.63
C ASP A 147 1.40 -9.81 -7.94
N GLY A 148 0.82 -10.78 -7.25
CA GLY A 148 -0.41 -10.59 -6.50
C GLY A 148 -0.25 -9.56 -5.37
N THR A 149 0.83 -9.64 -4.63
CA THR A 149 1.17 -8.67 -3.57
C THR A 149 1.37 -7.28 -4.17
N ARG A 150 2.09 -7.15 -5.28
CA ARG A 150 2.30 -5.88 -5.98
C ARG A 150 0.98 -5.25 -6.44
N GLN A 151 0.09 -6.06 -6.98
CA GLN A 151 -1.25 -5.61 -7.40
C GLN A 151 -2.06 -5.05 -6.23
N ILE A 152 -2.11 -5.77 -5.11
CA ILE A 152 -2.83 -5.34 -3.91
C ILE A 152 -2.23 -4.04 -3.36
N LEU A 153 -0.91 -3.96 -3.23
CA LEU A 153 -0.25 -2.76 -2.71
C LEU A 153 -0.44 -1.56 -3.65
N THR A 154 -0.36 -1.74 -4.96
CA THR A 154 -0.67 -0.69 -5.94
C THR A 154 -2.10 -0.20 -5.78
N LEU A 155 -3.04 -1.10 -5.59
CA LEU A 155 -4.44 -0.77 -5.36
C LEU A 155 -4.60 0.13 -4.11
N PHE A 156 -4.00 -0.27 -2.99
CA PHE A 156 -4.11 0.49 -1.74
C PHE A 156 -3.41 1.83 -1.78
N VAL A 157 -2.24 1.92 -2.39
CA VAL A 157 -1.58 3.20 -2.63
C VAL A 157 -2.42 4.07 -3.56
N GLY A 158 -3.04 3.49 -4.59
CA GLY A 158 -4.00 4.18 -5.46
C GLY A 158 -5.18 4.77 -4.70
N VAL A 159 -5.74 4.02 -3.76
CA VAL A 159 -6.80 4.53 -2.85
C VAL A 159 -6.26 5.72 -2.04
N ALA A 160 -5.08 5.60 -1.44
CA ALA A 160 -4.44 6.67 -0.68
C ALA A 160 -4.25 7.95 -1.50
N PHE A 161 -3.98 7.81 -2.78
CA PHE A 161 -3.86 8.94 -3.72
C PHE A 161 -5.18 9.39 -4.35
N GLY A 162 -6.31 8.87 -3.88
CA GLY A 162 -7.64 9.32 -4.30
C GLY A 162 -8.19 8.67 -5.57
N SER A 163 -7.69 7.50 -5.97
CA SER A 163 -8.29 6.74 -7.07
C SER A 163 -9.63 6.13 -6.65
N SER A 164 -10.72 6.63 -7.22
CA SER A 164 -12.06 6.13 -6.93
C SER A 164 -12.28 4.69 -7.39
N GLN A 165 -11.72 4.29 -8.52
CA GLN A 165 -11.79 2.91 -9.01
C GLN A 165 -11.04 1.94 -8.09
N ALA A 166 -9.86 2.35 -7.61
CA ALA A 166 -9.10 1.58 -6.62
C ALA A 166 -9.91 1.42 -5.31
N ALA A 167 -10.57 2.47 -4.84
CA ALA A 167 -11.40 2.43 -3.64
C ALA A 167 -12.59 1.45 -3.79
N ILE A 168 -13.30 1.48 -4.91
CA ILE A 168 -14.40 0.56 -5.21
C ILE A 168 -13.90 -0.89 -5.20
N MET A 169 -12.77 -1.16 -5.83
CA MET A 169 -12.21 -2.51 -5.89
C MET A 169 -11.70 -2.99 -4.53
N ALA A 170 -11.02 -2.13 -3.77
CA ALA A 170 -10.57 -2.44 -2.43
C ALA A 170 -11.75 -2.82 -1.51
N LYS A 171 -12.87 -2.11 -1.62
CA LYS A 171 -14.10 -2.43 -0.89
C LYS A 171 -14.65 -3.81 -1.28
N LYS A 172 -14.71 -4.12 -2.57
CA LYS A 172 -15.17 -5.45 -3.05
C LYS A 172 -14.29 -6.59 -2.52
N ILE A 173 -12.97 -6.40 -2.51
CA ILE A 173 -12.06 -7.40 -1.95
C ILE A 173 -12.30 -7.57 -0.45
N ALA A 174 -12.42 -6.48 0.29
CA ALA A 174 -12.69 -6.51 1.73
C ALA A 174 -14.01 -7.23 2.05
N GLU A 175 -15.07 -7.00 1.29
CA GLU A 175 -16.36 -7.68 1.43
C GLU A 175 -16.21 -9.19 1.19
N ARG A 176 -15.51 -9.60 0.15
CA ARG A 176 -15.23 -11.02 -0.13
C ARG A 176 -14.43 -11.69 0.99
N LEU A 177 -13.41 -11.02 1.50
CA LEU A 177 -12.62 -11.53 2.61
C LEU A 177 -13.42 -11.64 3.92
N ALA A 178 -14.40 -10.76 4.11
CA ALA A 178 -15.28 -10.84 5.28
C ALA A 178 -16.27 -12.03 5.20
N GLU A 179 -16.72 -12.40 4.01
CA GLU A 179 -17.61 -13.53 3.76
C GLU A 179 -16.87 -14.86 3.81
N GLU A 180 -15.66 -14.92 3.25
CA GLU A 180 -14.83 -16.11 3.18
C GLU A 180 -13.80 -16.10 4.31
N ALA A 181 -13.64 -17.22 5.03
CA ALA A 181 -12.52 -17.41 5.96
C ALA A 181 -11.22 -17.66 5.16
N ALA A 182 -10.90 -16.72 4.28
CA ALA A 182 -9.80 -16.85 3.34
C ALA A 182 -8.46 -16.60 4.03
N GLN A 183 -7.52 -17.52 3.89
CA GLN A 183 -6.13 -17.32 4.33
C GLN A 183 -5.29 -16.52 3.33
N ARG A 184 -5.83 -16.28 2.13
CA ARG A 184 -5.20 -15.51 1.03
C ARG A 184 -6.26 -14.73 0.27
N VAL A 185 -5.82 -13.67 -0.42
CA VAL A 185 -6.69 -12.97 -1.36
C VAL A 185 -7.09 -13.94 -2.48
N PRO A 186 -8.41 -14.14 -2.74
CA PRO A 186 -8.86 -15.09 -3.76
C PRO A 186 -8.28 -14.77 -5.15
N GLN A 187 -7.78 -15.77 -5.85
CA GLN A 187 -7.22 -15.63 -7.20
C GLN A 187 -8.25 -15.07 -8.19
N THR A 188 -9.53 -15.39 -7.99
CA THR A 188 -10.62 -14.84 -8.80
C THR A 188 -10.71 -13.32 -8.71
N VAL A 189 -10.42 -12.74 -7.54
CA VAL A 189 -10.41 -11.29 -7.34
C VAL A 189 -9.19 -10.67 -8.04
N LEU A 190 -8.01 -11.30 -7.91
CA LEU A 190 -6.81 -10.85 -8.63
C LEU A 190 -7.00 -10.90 -10.15
N GLY A 191 -7.66 -11.94 -10.66
CA GLY A 191 -8.04 -12.05 -12.06
C GLY A 191 -8.99 -10.92 -12.51
N GLN A 192 -9.95 -10.55 -11.68
CA GLN A 192 -10.84 -9.42 -11.97
C GLN A 192 -10.10 -8.07 -12.00
N LEU A 193 -9.14 -7.86 -11.10
CA LEU A 193 -8.30 -6.67 -11.10
C LEU A 193 -7.51 -6.55 -12.41
N ALA A 194 -6.88 -7.64 -12.84
CA ALA A 194 -6.13 -7.69 -14.10
C ALA A 194 -7.04 -7.50 -15.32
N ALA A 195 -8.18 -8.18 -15.38
CA ALA A 195 -9.10 -8.12 -16.50
C ALA A 195 -9.72 -6.73 -16.70
N ARG A 196 -9.92 -5.98 -15.62
CA ARG A 196 -10.50 -4.63 -15.67
C ARG A 196 -9.48 -3.51 -15.80
N GLY A 197 -8.19 -3.83 -15.77
CA GLY A 197 -7.12 -2.84 -15.81
C GLY A 197 -7.09 -1.88 -14.62
N VAL A 198 -7.75 -2.24 -13.51
CA VAL A 198 -7.87 -1.35 -12.33
C VAL A 198 -6.50 -1.08 -11.72
N VAL A 199 -5.66 -2.09 -11.61
CA VAL A 199 -4.29 -1.94 -11.06
C VAL A 199 -3.43 -1.09 -11.98
N GLU A 200 -3.51 -1.29 -13.29
CA GLU A 200 -2.79 -0.47 -14.26
C GLU A 200 -3.20 1.00 -14.17
N GLN A 201 -4.49 1.29 -14.12
CA GLN A 201 -4.99 2.65 -13.97
C GLN A 201 -4.62 3.27 -12.61
N ALA A 202 -4.65 2.50 -11.54
CA ALA A 202 -4.18 2.93 -10.24
C ALA A 202 -2.69 3.31 -10.28
N GLY A 203 -1.85 2.49 -10.91
CA GLY A 203 -0.43 2.76 -11.10
C GLY A 203 -0.17 4.05 -11.88
N LYS A 204 -0.87 4.26 -12.99
CA LYS A 204 -0.79 5.50 -13.79
C LYS A 204 -1.22 6.73 -12.98
N TRP A 205 -2.29 6.61 -12.22
CA TRP A 205 -2.76 7.68 -11.33
C TRP A 205 -1.72 8.04 -10.27
N ILE A 206 -1.13 7.04 -9.61
CA ILE A 206 -0.06 7.25 -8.64
C ILE A 206 1.12 7.97 -9.29
N GLY A 207 1.54 7.53 -10.46
CA GLY A 207 2.62 8.15 -11.22
C GLY A 207 2.36 9.63 -11.51
N VAL A 208 1.15 9.97 -11.95
CA VAL A 208 0.73 11.37 -12.17
C VAL A 208 0.81 12.18 -10.87
N GLN A 209 0.33 11.62 -9.76
CA GLN A 209 0.35 12.31 -8.47
C GLN A 209 1.78 12.55 -7.97
N ILE A 210 2.68 11.58 -8.13
CA ILE A 210 4.10 11.73 -7.79
C ILE A 210 4.75 12.84 -8.64
N ALA A 211 4.53 12.82 -9.95
CA ALA A 211 5.08 13.79 -10.86
C ALA A 211 4.61 15.23 -10.59
N LYS A 212 3.33 15.38 -10.21
CA LYS A 212 2.74 16.71 -9.90
C LYS A 212 3.14 17.27 -8.55
N ASN A 213 3.15 16.43 -7.53
CA ASN A 213 3.17 16.88 -6.14
C ASN A 213 4.50 16.62 -5.43
N GLY A 214 5.40 15.81 -6.02
CA GLY A 214 6.56 15.32 -5.31
C GLY A 214 6.18 14.46 -4.09
N THR A 215 7.16 14.15 -3.25
CA THR A 215 6.95 13.25 -2.11
C THR A 215 6.32 13.92 -0.89
N GLU A 216 6.55 15.22 -0.65
CA GLU A 216 6.03 15.94 0.52
C GLU A 216 4.50 16.00 0.55
N LYS A 217 3.88 16.32 -0.58
CA LYS A 217 2.41 16.37 -0.68
C LYS A 217 1.76 14.99 -0.71
N SER A 218 2.53 13.96 -0.99
CA SER A 218 2.07 12.57 -0.94
C SER A 218 1.86 12.09 0.49
N LEU A 219 2.69 12.53 1.44
CA LEU A 219 2.51 12.23 2.87
C LEU A 219 1.18 12.74 3.42
N ALA A 220 0.82 13.97 3.07
CA ALA A 220 -0.42 14.59 3.53
C ALA A 220 -1.68 13.80 3.07
N LYS A 221 -1.58 13.08 1.95
CA LYS A 221 -2.67 12.28 1.41
C LYS A 221 -2.84 10.91 2.08
N LEU A 222 -1.82 10.44 2.79
CA LEU A 222 -1.90 9.18 3.54
C LEU A 222 -2.60 9.37 4.90
N ILE A 223 -2.65 10.60 5.41
CA ILE A 223 -3.25 10.91 6.70
C ILE A 223 -4.76 10.64 6.76
N PRO A 224 -5.59 10.98 5.73
CA PRO A 224 -7.03 10.73 5.78
C PRO A 224 -7.44 9.26 5.76
N PHE A 225 -6.51 8.35 5.50
CA PHE A 225 -6.78 6.90 5.46
C PHE A 225 -7.07 6.29 6.84
N ILE A 226 -6.95 7.10 7.87
CA ILE A 226 -7.00 6.69 9.27
C ILE A 226 -8.36 6.99 9.91
N GLY A 227 -9.20 7.71 9.22
CA GLY A 227 -10.53 8.07 9.71
C GLY A 227 -11.60 7.00 9.43
#